data_f87e0a4c4763514517ff35fc6a84004f
#
_entry.id   f87e0a4c4763514517ff35fc6a84004f
#
_cell.length_a   1.000
_cell.length_b   1.000
_cell.length_c   1.000
_cell.angle_alpha   90.00
_cell.angle_beta   90.00
_cell.angle_gamma   90.00
#
_symmetry.space_group_name_H-M   'P 1'
#
loop_
_entity.id
_entity.type
_entity.pdbx_description
1 polymer ?
#
loop_
_entity_poly.entity_id
_entity_poly.type
_entity_poly.pdbx_seq_one_letter_code
_entity_poly.pdbx_strand_id
1 'polypeptide(L)'
;MVTTAILSAFGVSAKNPTDGTPVVVKNLLSVEGLHWFLPNVIKNFSGFAPLGAILALVLGAGLAERVGLLPALMVKMASHVNVRYASYMVLFIAFFSHISSDAALVIMPPMGALIFLAVGRHPVAGLLAAIAGVGCGFTANLLIVTTDVLLSGIRTEAAAAFNPQMHVSVIDNWYFMASSVVVLTIVGGLITDKIIEPRLGQWQGNSDEKLQTLTESQRFGLRIAGVVSLLFIAAIALMVIPENGILRDPINHTVMPSPFIKGIVPLIILFFFVVSLAYGIATRTIRHQADLPHLMIEPMKEMAGFIVMVFPLAQFVAMFNWSNMGKFIAVGLTDILESSGLSGIPAFVGLALLSSFLCMFIASGSAIWSILAPIFVPMFMLLGFHPAFAQILFRIADSSVLPLAPVSPFVPLFLGFLQRYKPDAKLGTYYSLVLPYPLIFLVVWLLMLLAWYLVGLPIGPGIYPRLS
;
A
#
# COMPACT_ATOMS: atom_id res chain seq x y z
N MET A 1 -15.97 -7.68 -22.84
CA MET A 1 -16.38 -7.71 -24.26
C MET A 1 -17.86 -8.09 -24.43
N VAL A 2 -18.32 -9.26 -23.98
CA VAL A 2 -19.73 -9.69 -24.14
C VAL A 2 -20.70 -8.69 -23.49
N THR A 3 -20.45 -8.27 -22.27
CA THR A 3 -21.28 -7.28 -21.56
C THR A 3 -21.40 -5.97 -22.33
N THR A 4 -20.31 -5.47 -22.93
CA THR A 4 -20.34 -4.25 -23.74
C THR A 4 -21.16 -4.42 -25.03
N ALA A 5 -21.11 -5.60 -25.63
CA ALA A 5 -21.93 -5.92 -26.83
C ALA A 5 -23.42 -5.94 -26.49
N ILE A 6 -23.79 -6.55 -25.36
CA ILE A 6 -25.18 -6.62 -24.90
C ILE A 6 -25.70 -5.18 -24.58
N LEU A 7 -24.99 -4.41 -23.77
CA LEU A 7 -25.42 -3.05 -23.41
C LEU A 7 -25.51 -2.11 -24.62
N SER A 8 -24.54 -2.24 -25.55
CA SER A 8 -24.57 -1.47 -26.79
C SER A 8 -25.76 -1.86 -27.68
N ALA A 9 -26.09 -3.16 -27.75
CA ALA A 9 -27.23 -3.65 -28.54
C ALA A 9 -28.59 -3.14 -28.00
N PHE A 10 -28.69 -2.99 -26.69
CA PHE A 10 -29.88 -2.38 -26.05
C PHE A 10 -29.89 -0.85 -26.11
N GLY A 11 -28.88 -0.20 -26.67
CA GLY A 11 -28.80 1.26 -26.75
C GLY A 11 -28.74 1.95 -25.38
N VAL A 12 -28.25 1.27 -24.35
CA VAL A 12 -28.22 1.80 -22.99
C VAL A 12 -27.23 2.95 -22.90
N SER A 13 -27.69 4.09 -22.38
CA SER A 13 -26.85 5.28 -22.16
C SER A 13 -27.13 5.86 -20.76
N ALA A 14 -26.12 6.45 -20.16
CA ALA A 14 -26.25 7.24 -18.93
C ALA A 14 -25.99 8.71 -19.27
N LYS A 15 -26.65 9.62 -18.57
CA LYS A 15 -26.50 11.06 -18.79
C LYS A 15 -25.46 11.60 -17.81
N ASN A 16 -24.34 12.09 -18.32
CA ASN A 16 -23.28 12.67 -17.48
C ASN A 16 -23.84 13.86 -16.68
N PRO A 17 -23.83 13.85 -15.35
CA PRO A 17 -24.40 14.92 -14.54
C PRO A 17 -23.64 16.26 -14.67
N THR A 18 -22.37 16.24 -15.09
CA THR A 18 -21.53 17.44 -15.17
C THR A 18 -21.83 18.29 -16.42
N ASP A 19 -22.05 17.68 -17.58
CA ASP A 19 -22.20 18.36 -18.87
C ASP A 19 -23.46 17.93 -19.64
N GLY A 20 -24.24 17.01 -19.12
CA GLY A 20 -25.46 16.50 -19.72
C GLY A 20 -25.26 15.62 -20.96
N THR A 21 -24.01 15.30 -21.33
CA THR A 21 -23.72 14.48 -22.50
C THR A 21 -24.09 13.01 -22.28
N PRO A 22 -24.64 12.31 -23.31
CA PRO A 22 -24.91 10.89 -23.16
C PRO A 22 -23.63 10.06 -23.21
N VAL A 23 -23.40 9.26 -22.16
CA VAL A 23 -22.33 8.28 -22.11
C VAL A 23 -22.85 6.96 -22.69
N VAL A 24 -22.44 6.64 -23.91
CA VAL A 24 -22.85 5.41 -24.61
C VAL A 24 -21.75 4.35 -24.46
N VAL A 25 -22.16 3.11 -24.18
CA VAL A 25 -21.23 1.97 -24.12
C VAL A 25 -20.90 1.51 -25.55
N LYS A 26 -19.59 1.50 -25.89
CA LYS A 26 -19.12 1.01 -27.18
C LYS A 26 -18.99 -0.49 -27.17
N ASN A 27 -19.37 -1.13 -28.28
CA ASN A 27 -19.30 -2.57 -28.45
C ASN A 27 -17.87 -3.03 -28.79
N LEU A 28 -17.22 -3.73 -27.87
CA LEU A 28 -15.87 -4.30 -28.07
C LEU A 28 -15.82 -5.48 -29.05
N LEU A 29 -16.96 -6.12 -29.35
CA LEU A 29 -17.06 -7.19 -30.34
C LEU A 29 -17.45 -6.67 -31.75
N SER A 30 -17.60 -5.35 -31.89
CA SER A 30 -17.77 -4.75 -33.22
C SER A 30 -16.47 -4.77 -34.01
N VAL A 31 -16.56 -4.51 -35.31
CA VAL A 31 -15.39 -4.37 -36.20
C VAL A 31 -14.47 -3.27 -35.67
N GLU A 32 -15.02 -2.12 -35.24
CA GLU A 32 -14.26 -1.03 -34.63
C GLU A 32 -13.54 -1.47 -33.36
N GLY A 33 -14.23 -2.20 -32.47
CA GLY A 33 -13.66 -2.71 -31.20
C GLY A 33 -12.50 -3.68 -31.46
N LEU A 34 -12.65 -4.59 -32.42
CA LEU A 34 -11.61 -5.55 -32.77
C LEU A 34 -10.40 -4.85 -33.45
N HIS A 35 -10.67 -3.90 -34.36
CA HIS A 35 -9.61 -3.10 -34.98
C HIS A 35 -8.85 -2.26 -33.98
N TRP A 36 -9.48 -1.78 -32.90
CA TRP A 36 -8.80 -1.10 -31.80
C TRP A 36 -8.03 -2.09 -30.94
N PHE A 37 -8.65 -3.21 -30.53
CA PHE A 37 -8.08 -4.12 -29.53
C PHE A 37 -6.79 -4.79 -30.02
N LEU A 38 -6.80 -5.40 -31.19
CA LEU A 38 -5.69 -6.23 -31.67
C LEU A 38 -4.36 -5.47 -31.77
N PRO A 39 -4.27 -4.27 -32.39
CA PRO A 39 -3.01 -3.53 -32.44
C PRO A 39 -2.54 -3.00 -31.10
N ASN A 40 -3.45 -2.84 -30.12
CA ASN A 40 -3.14 -2.24 -28.83
C ASN A 40 -2.78 -3.27 -27.75
N VAL A 41 -2.89 -4.58 -27.98
CA VAL A 41 -2.61 -5.60 -26.94
C VAL A 41 -1.23 -5.43 -26.32
N ILE A 42 -0.18 -5.30 -27.14
CA ILE A 42 1.19 -5.12 -26.63
C ILE A 42 1.36 -3.72 -26.01
N LYS A 43 0.81 -2.70 -26.65
CA LYS A 43 0.88 -1.32 -26.18
C LYS A 43 0.17 -1.14 -24.83
N ASN A 44 -1.00 -1.75 -24.65
CA ASN A 44 -1.72 -1.73 -23.38
C ASN A 44 -0.86 -2.30 -22.24
N PHE A 45 -0.17 -3.41 -22.51
CA PHE A 45 0.70 -4.04 -21.51
C PHE A 45 1.97 -3.22 -21.24
N SER A 46 2.74 -2.89 -22.31
CA SER A 46 4.01 -2.15 -22.16
C SER A 46 3.82 -0.71 -21.69
N GLY A 47 2.70 -0.09 -22.02
CA GLY A 47 2.33 1.26 -21.59
C GLY A 47 1.58 1.33 -20.28
N PHE A 48 1.35 0.20 -19.59
CA PHE A 48 0.70 0.21 -18.29
C PHE A 48 1.63 0.85 -17.25
N ALA A 49 1.33 2.11 -16.88
CA ALA A 49 2.21 2.96 -16.08
C ALA A 49 2.72 2.31 -14.78
N PRO A 50 1.92 1.55 -14.01
CA PRO A 50 2.39 0.89 -12.79
C PRO A 50 3.49 -0.14 -13.04
N LEU A 51 3.52 -0.81 -14.20
CA LEU A 51 4.47 -1.90 -14.47
C LEU A 51 5.92 -1.43 -14.37
N GLY A 52 6.29 -0.41 -15.14
CA GLY A 52 7.66 0.11 -15.16
C GLY A 52 8.08 0.71 -13.82
N ALA A 53 7.20 1.47 -13.19
CA ALA A 53 7.48 2.14 -11.91
C ALA A 53 7.72 1.12 -10.77
N ILE A 54 6.94 0.04 -10.71
CA ILE A 54 7.08 -1.00 -9.69
C ILE A 54 8.35 -1.80 -9.90
N LEU A 55 8.61 -2.26 -11.14
CA LEU A 55 9.83 -3.01 -11.42
C LEU A 55 11.08 -2.20 -11.09
N ALA A 56 11.08 -0.89 -11.41
CA ALA A 56 12.19 0.00 -11.07
C ALA A 56 12.33 0.19 -9.55
N LEU A 57 11.22 0.34 -8.81
CA LEU A 57 11.27 0.48 -7.35
C LEU A 57 11.78 -0.79 -6.67
N VAL A 58 11.37 -1.97 -7.16
CA VAL A 58 11.84 -3.27 -6.65
C VAL A 58 13.35 -3.46 -6.85
N LEU A 59 13.94 -2.90 -7.91
CA LEU A 59 15.40 -2.91 -8.07
C LEU A 59 16.12 -2.17 -6.92
N GLY A 60 15.58 -1.05 -6.47
CA GLY A 60 16.16 -0.29 -5.35
C GLY A 60 15.85 -0.90 -3.97
N ALA A 61 14.58 -1.07 -3.66
CA ALA A 61 14.12 -1.57 -2.36
C ALA A 61 14.49 -3.05 -2.15
N GLY A 62 14.40 -3.89 -3.19
CA GLY A 62 14.82 -5.28 -3.15
C GLY A 62 16.31 -5.44 -2.90
N LEU A 63 17.15 -4.55 -3.44
CA LEU A 63 18.56 -4.51 -3.10
C LEU A 63 18.77 -4.25 -1.60
N ALA A 64 18.02 -3.30 -1.01
CA ALA A 64 18.09 -3.00 0.42
C ALA A 64 17.76 -4.22 1.30
N GLU A 65 16.83 -5.04 0.86
CA GLU A 65 16.47 -6.29 1.52
C GLU A 65 17.58 -7.33 1.37
N ARG A 66 18.05 -7.57 0.15
CA ARG A 66 19.03 -8.64 -0.15
C ARG A 66 20.43 -8.38 0.40
N VAL A 67 20.86 -7.14 0.51
CA VAL A 67 22.13 -6.82 1.22
C VAL A 67 21.98 -6.94 2.73
N GLY A 68 20.77 -7.10 3.27
CA GLY A 68 20.50 -7.21 4.69
C GLY A 68 20.33 -5.86 5.43
N LEU A 69 20.22 -4.74 4.71
CA LEU A 69 20.03 -3.41 5.31
C LEU A 69 18.71 -3.32 6.08
N LEU A 70 17.59 -3.70 5.45
CA LEU A 70 16.27 -3.62 6.08
C LEU A 70 16.14 -4.57 7.28
N PRO A 71 16.52 -5.87 7.19
CA PRO A 71 16.56 -6.76 8.35
C PRO A 71 17.43 -6.24 9.49
N ALA A 72 18.64 -5.74 9.20
CA ALA A 72 19.52 -5.18 10.23
C ALA A 72 18.93 -3.95 10.90
N LEU A 73 18.22 -3.09 10.15
CA LEU A 73 17.55 -1.92 10.69
C LEU A 73 16.40 -2.32 11.63
N MET A 74 15.59 -3.31 11.24
CA MET A 74 14.51 -3.85 12.08
C MET A 74 15.07 -4.44 13.40
N VAL A 75 16.14 -5.24 13.31
CA VAL A 75 16.82 -5.79 14.50
C VAL A 75 17.37 -4.67 15.38
N LYS A 76 17.95 -3.62 14.81
CA LYS A 76 18.42 -2.45 15.56
C LYS A 76 17.29 -1.74 16.32
N MET A 77 16.15 -1.55 15.66
CA MET A 77 14.97 -0.95 16.30
C MET A 77 14.44 -1.84 17.44
N ALA A 78 14.41 -3.16 17.20
CA ALA A 78 13.96 -4.15 18.17
C ALA A 78 14.87 -4.27 19.42
N SER A 79 16.18 -4.01 19.28
CA SER A 79 17.16 -4.21 20.37
C SER A 79 17.08 -3.19 21.52
N HIS A 80 16.31 -2.13 21.38
CA HIS A 80 16.19 -1.05 22.38
C HIS A 80 14.75 -0.90 22.91
N VAL A 81 13.96 -1.97 22.87
CA VAL A 81 12.56 -1.93 23.29
C VAL A 81 12.44 -1.98 24.80
N ASN A 82 11.74 -1.00 25.40
CA ASN A 82 11.40 -0.99 26.80
C ASN A 82 10.12 -1.82 27.03
N VAL A 83 10.07 -2.58 28.14
CA VAL A 83 8.91 -3.43 28.55
C VAL A 83 7.58 -2.70 28.42
N ARG A 84 7.52 -1.46 28.92
CA ARG A 84 6.30 -0.64 28.96
C ARG A 84 5.77 -0.28 27.55
N TYR A 85 6.66 -0.11 26.58
CA TYR A 85 6.32 0.36 25.24
C TYR A 85 6.45 -0.74 24.17
N ALA A 86 6.64 -2.00 24.58
CA ALA A 86 6.92 -3.10 23.66
C ALA A 86 5.83 -3.27 22.59
N SER A 87 4.55 -3.18 22.97
CA SER A 87 3.43 -3.30 22.04
C SER A 87 3.44 -2.22 20.96
N TYR A 88 3.68 -0.98 21.35
CA TYR A 88 3.74 0.17 20.45
C TYR A 88 4.97 0.08 19.54
N MET A 89 6.12 -0.34 20.07
CA MET A 89 7.34 -0.49 19.29
C MET A 89 7.24 -1.62 18.28
N VAL A 90 6.66 -2.76 18.66
CA VAL A 90 6.42 -3.88 17.71
C VAL A 90 5.53 -3.43 16.57
N LEU A 91 4.43 -2.73 16.86
CA LEU A 91 3.54 -2.20 15.83
C LEU A 91 4.24 -1.16 14.94
N PHE A 92 4.99 -0.23 15.53
CA PHE A 92 5.72 0.78 14.77
C PHE A 92 6.77 0.13 13.84
N ILE A 93 7.53 -0.86 14.35
CA ILE A 93 8.50 -1.61 13.53
C ILE A 93 7.76 -2.39 12.42
N ALA A 94 6.59 -2.96 12.73
CA ALA A 94 5.77 -3.66 11.76
C ALA A 94 5.30 -2.72 10.63
N PHE A 95 4.81 -1.54 10.93
CA PHE A 95 4.48 -0.54 9.91
C PHE A 95 5.70 -0.08 9.11
N PHE A 96 6.84 0.11 9.77
CA PHE A 96 8.08 0.46 9.08
C PHE A 96 8.55 -0.65 8.14
N SER A 97 8.31 -1.91 8.47
CA SER A 97 8.74 -3.08 7.69
C SER A 97 8.03 -3.23 6.32
N HIS A 98 6.94 -2.50 6.06
CA HIS A 98 6.26 -2.52 4.76
C HIS A 98 7.15 -2.10 3.58
N ILE A 99 8.30 -1.50 3.84
CA ILE A 99 9.34 -1.26 2.83
C ILE A 99 9.78 -2.57 2.17
N SER A 100 9.77 -3.70 2.93
CA SER A 100 10.04 -5.04 2.44
C SER A 100 8.80 -5.72 1.84
N SER A 101 7.72 -5.00 1.56
CA SER A 101 6.48 -5.54 0.99
C SER A 101 5.99 -6.81 1.70
N ASP A 102 5.71 -7.87 0.95
CA ASP A 102 5.18 -9.13 1.47
C ASP A 102 6.15 -9.87 2.40
N ALA A 103 7.47 -9.64 2.28
CA ALA A 103 8.47 -10.23 3.18
C ALA A 103 8.25 -9.78 4.64
N ALA A 104 7.70 -8.59 4.86
CA ALA A 104 7.32 -8.12 6.19
C ALA A 104 6.31 -9.04 6.89
N LEU A 105 5.35 -9.61 6.13
CA LEU A 105 4.33 -10.54 6.65
C LEU A 105 4.93 -11.86 7.17
N VAL A 106 6.11 -12.21 6.69
CA VAL A 106 6.85 -13.42 7.11
C VAL A 106 7.81 -13.13 8.27
N ILE A 107 8.51 -12.01 8.21
CA ILE A 107 9.62 -11.68 9.13
C ILE A 107 9.10 -11.11 10.45
N MET A 108 8.12 -10.21 10.39
CA MET A 108 7.70 -9.45 11.56
C MET A 108 6.93 -10.25 12.61
N PRO A 109 6.01 -11.20 12.28
CA PRO A 109 5.29 -11.94 13.30
C PRO A 109 6.20 -12.70 14.28
N PRO A 110 7.16 -13.55 13.84
CA PRO A 110 8.08 -14.19 14.77
C PRO A 110 8.99 -13.19 15.50
N MET A 111 9.40 -12.08 14.86
CA MET A 111 10.18 -11.03 15.52
C MET A 111 9.39 -10.37 16.65
N GLY A 112 8.10 -10.09 16.46
CA GLY A 112 7.23 -9.55 17.49
C GLY A 112 7.14 -10.45 18.72
N ALA A 113 7.04 -11.78 18.49
CA ALA A 113 7.08 -12.75 19.58
C ALA A 113 8.40 -12.73 20.35
N LEU A 114 9.52 -12.68 19.63
CA LEU A 114 10.86 -12.65 20.23
C LEU A 114 11.13 -11.35 21.00
N ILE A 115 10.61 -10.21 20.54
CA ILE A 115 10.70 -8.94 21.26
C ILE A 115 9.96 -9.06 22.61
N PHE A 116 8.75 -9.64 22.62
CA PHE A 116 7.99 -9.81 23.85
C PHE A 116 8.65 -10.79 24.81
N LEU A 117 9.20 -11.90 24.32
CA LEU A 117 10.01 -12.81 25.13
C LEU A 117 11.21 -12.11 25.75
N ALA A 118 11.95 -11.31 24.96
CA ALA A 118 13.13 -10.60 25.44
C ALA A 118 12.84 -9.60 26.58
N VAL A 119 11.62 -9.07 26.62
CA VAL A 119 11.15 -8.15 27.67
C VAL A 119 10.30 -8.85 28.75
N GLY A 120 10.22 -10.18 28.74
CA GLY A 120 9.48 -10.98 29.73
C GLY A 120 7.94 -10.90 29.61
N ARG A 121 7.42 -10.56 28.42
CA ARG A 121 5.98 -10.51 28.12
C ARG A 121 5.53 -11.75 27.32
N HIS A 122 4.22 -11.95 27.21
CA HIS A 122 3.66 -13.14 26.53
C HIS A 122 3.92 -13.11 25.01
N PRO A 123 4.67 -14.09 24.43
CA PRO A 123 5.12 -14.06 23.03
C PRO A 123 3.98 -14.02 22.02
N VAL A 124 2.85 -14.69 22.31
CA VAL A 124 1.66 -14.66 21.44
C VAL A 124 1.10 -13.25 21.33
N ALA A 125 1.16 -12.42 22.38
CA ALA A 125 0.70 -11.04 22.29
C ALA A 125 1.59 -10.22 21.34
N GLY A 126 2.92 -10.41 21.40
CA GLY A 126 3.86 -9.79 20.47
C GLY A 126 3.69 -10.28 19.02
N LEU A 127 3.44 -11.58 18.85
CA LEU A 127 3.12 -12.17 17.55
C LEU A 127 1.88 -11.50 16.92
N LEU A 128 0.79 -11.42 17.70
CA LEU A 128 -0.47 -10.85 17.23
C LEU A 128 -0.36 -9.33 16.97
N ALA A 129 0.38 -8.61 17.81
CA ALA A 129 0.67 -7.19 17.57
C ALA A 129 1.43 -6.98 16.24
N ALA A 130 2.43 -7.82 15.97
CA ALA A 130 3.15 -7.78 14.70
C ALA A 130 2.25 -8.14 13.52
N ILE A 131 1.43 -9.20 13.62
CA ILE A 131 0.43 -9.56 12.59
C ILE A 131 -0.55 -8.41 12.34
N ALA A 132 -1.00 -7.72 13.40
CA ALA A 132 -1.87 -6.56 13.27
C ALA A 132 -1.18 -5.41 12.51
N GLY A 133 0.08 -5.12 12.84
CA GLY A 133 0.84 -4.07 12.16
C GLY A 133 1.05 -4.38 10.68
N VAL A 134 1.62 -5.56 10.35
CA VAL A 134 1.91 -5.92 8.96
C VAL A 134 0.69 -6.31 8.15
N GLY A 135 -0.38 -6.77 8.79
CA GLY A 135 -1.62 -7.21 8.14
C GLY A 135 -2.71 -6.14 8.16
N CYS A 136 -3.30 -5.85 9.34
CA CYS A 136 -4.41 -4.89 9.43
C CYS A 136 -4.02 -3.46 9.04
N GLY A 137 -2.75 -3.13 9.05
CA GLY A 137 -2.23 -1.84 8.62
C GLY A 137 -1.34 -1.88 7.39
N PHE A 138 -1.46 -2.92 6.55
CA PHE A 138 -0.56 -3.21 5.42
C PHE A 138 -0.28 -2.00 4.50
N THR A 139 -1.25 -1.13 4.31
CA THR A 139 -1.09 0.08 3.49
C THR A 139 -0.92 1.37 4.29
N ALA A 140 -0.84 1.32 5.63
CA ALA A 140 -0.45 2.47 6.45
C ALA A 140 1.07 2.63 6.39
N ASN A 141 1.57 3.53 5.55
CA ASN A 141 2.99 3.64 5.24
C ASN A 141 3.56 4.99 5.66
N LEU A 142 4.67 4.96 6.40
CA LEU A 142 5.43 6.17 6.73
C LEU A 142 6.26 6.66 5.54
N LEU A 143 6.82 5.73 4.78
CA LEU A 143 7.57 5.96 3.55
C LEU A 143 6.77 5.44 2.35
N ILE A 144 7.09 5.94 1.18
CA ILE A 144 6.49 5.44 -0.06
C ILE A 144 7.09 4.08 -0.38
N VAL A 145 6.22 3.09 -0.52
CA VAL A 145 6.58 1.69 -0.78
C VAL A 145 5.98 1.22 -2.11
N THR A 146 6.33 0.00 -2.51
CA THR A 146 5.89 -0.60 -3.78
C THR A 146 4.36 -0.60 -3.93
N THR A 147 3.62 -0.87 -2.85
CA THR A 147 2.15 -0.86 -2.84
C THR A 147 1.59 0.54 -3.13
N ASP A 148 2.24 1.61 -2.66
CA ASP A 148 1.81 2.99 -2.95
C ASP A 148 1.92 3.30 -4.44
N VAL A 149 3.03 2.89 -5.07
CA VAL A 149 3.25 3.08 -6.51
C VAL A 149 2.25 2.27 -7.34
N LEU A 150 1.99 1.02 -6.93
CA LEU A 150 1.03 0.14 -7.61
C LEU A 150 -0.39 0.71 -7.58
N LEU A 151 -0.90 0.99 -6.39
CA LEU A 151 -2.29 1.46 -6.23
C LEU A 151 -2.49 2.85 -6.83
N SER A 152 -1.50 3.76 -6.72
CA SER A 152 -1.57 5.08 -7.34
C SER A 152 -1.52 5.01 -8.86
N GLY A 153 -0.75 4.08 -9.42
CA GLY A 153 -0.69 3.87 -10.86
C GLY A 153 -2.05 3.43 -11.43
N ILE A 154 -2.71 2.46 -10.79
CA ILE A 154 -4.07 2.03 -11.17
C ILE A 154 -5.08 3.18 -11.07
N ARG A 155 -4.99 3.97 -10.00
CA ARG A 155 -5.80 5.18 -9.81
C ARG A 155 -5.56 6.20 -10.92
N THR A 156 -4.29 6.40 -11.31
CA THR A 156 -3.91 7.35 -12.35
C THR A 156 -4.58 7.00 -13.68
N GLU A 157 -4.54 5.73 -14.07
CA GLU A 157 -5.21 5.23 -15.28
C GLU A 157 -6.74 5.44 -15.22
N ALA A 158 -7.34 5.18 -14.06
CA ALA A 158 -8.78 5.37 -13.87
C ALA A 158 -9.18 6.85 -13.90
N ALA A 159 -8.40 7.73 -13.29
CA ALA A 159 -8.63 9.17 -13.30
C ALA A 159 -8.41 9.77 -14.70
N ALA A 160 -7.35 9.39 -15.41
CA ALA A 160 -7.04 9.86 -16.75
C ALA A 160 -8.10 9.45 -17.77
N ALA A 161 -8.71 8.28 -17.63
CA ALA A 161 -9.81 7.83 -18.47
C ALA A 161 -11.05 8.72 -18.35
N PHE A 162 -11.28 9.33 -17.19
CA PHE A 162 -12.37 10.25 -16.94
C PHE A 162 -12.00 11.70 -17.28
N ASN A 163 -10.86 12.16 -16.77
CA ASN A 163 -10.31 13.49 -17.04
C ASN A 163 -8.81 13.40 -17.36
N PRO A 164 -8.41 13.48 -18.64
CA PRO A 164 -7.01 13.40 -19.06
C PRO A 164 -6.09 14.50 -18.51
N GLN A 165 -6.66 15.62 -18.03
CA GLN A 165 -5.90 16.72 -17.44
C GLN A 165 -5.68 16.55 -15.94
N MET A 166 -6.26 15.51 -15.34
CA MET A 166 -6.14 15.26 -13.90
C MET A 166 -4.72 14.82 -13.55
N HIS A 167 -4.04 15.63 -12.76
CA HIS A 167 -2.73 15.27 -12.22
C HIS A 167 -2.88 14.39 -10.99
N VAL A 168 -2.28 13.21 -11.04
CA VAL A 168 -2.30 12.23 -9.96
C VAL A 168 -0.87 11.81 -9.64
N SER A 169 -0.51 11.82 -8.36
CA SER A 169 0.82 11.47 -7.88
C SER A 169 0.78 10.39 -6.81
N VAL A 170 1.86 9.64 -6.68
CA VAL A 170 2.02 8.60 -5.63
C VAL A 170 1.86 9.17 -4.21
N ILE A 171 2.22 10.44 -4.01
CA ILE A 171 2.20 11.10 -2.71
C ILE A 171 0.87 11.76 -2.34
N ASP A 172 -0.15 11.69 -3.20
CA ASP A 172 -1.43 12.41 -2.99
C ASP A 172 -2.17 12.02 -1.71
N ASN A 173 -1.88 10.86 -1.13
CA ASN A 173 -2.47 10.39 0.13
C ASN A 173 -1.45 10.21 1.25
N TRP A 174 -0.21 10.68 1.06
CA TRP A 174 0.91 10.38 1.95
C TRP A 174 0.72 10.96 3.36
N TYR A 175 0.21 12.19 3.50
CA TYR A 175 0.01 12.79 4.83
C TYR A 175 -0.97 11.98 5.67
N PHE A 176 -2.07 11.54 5.07
CA PHE A 176 -3.04 10.71 5.76
C PHE A 176 -2.45 9.35 6.14
N MET A 177 -1.75 8.68 5.21
CA MET A 177 -1.17 7.35 5.46
C MET A 177 -0.06 7.40 6.52
N ALA A 178 0.82 8.39 6.47
CA ALA A 178 1.87 8.56 7.47
C ALA A 178 1.29 8.87 8.87
N SER A 179 0.26 9.70 8.95
CA SER A 179 -0.45 9.98 10.21
C SER A 179 -1.18 8.74 10.73
N SER A 180 -1.68 7.89 9.84
CA SER A 180 -2.34 6.63 10.19
C SER A 180 -1.39 5.68 10.93
N VAL A 181 -0.11 5.66 10.58
CA VAL A 181 0.91 4.85 11.30
C VAL A 181 0.93 5.21 12.79
N VAL A 182 0.89 6.49 13.13
CA VAL A 182 0.89 6.94 14.53
C VAL A 182 -0.37 6.51 15.25
N VAL A 183 -1.54 6.78 14.65
CA VAL A 183 -2.84 6.45 15.27
C VAL A 183 -2.99 4.93 15.44
N LEU A 184 -2.69 4.15 14.40
CA LEU A 184 -2.82 2.68 14.45
C LEU A 184 -1.77 2.05 15.38
N THR A 185 -0.57 2.63 15.51
CA THR A 185 0.41 2.19 16.52
C THR A 185 -0.15 2.35 17.93
N ILE A 186 -0.76 3.50 18.24
CA ILE A 186 -1.35 3.76 19.57
C ILE A 186 -2.53 2.81 19.80
N VAL A 187 -3.46 2.72 18.86
CA VAL A 187 -4.65 1.89 18.99
C VAL A 187 -4.29 0.40 19.09
N GLY A 188 -3.41 -0.09 18.22
CA GLY A 188 -2.94 -1.48 18.24
C GLY A 188 -2.20 -1.82 19.54
N GLY A 189 -1.37 -0.89 20.06
CA GLY A 189 -0.72 -1.04 21.35
C GLY A 189 -1.73 -1.18 22.49
N LEU A 190 -2.76 -0.33 22.50
CA LEU A 190 -3.86 -0.42 23.47
C LEU A 190 -4.64 -1.73 23.36
N ILE A 191 -4.94 -2.20 22.14
CA ILE A 191 -5.59 -3.51 21.92
C ILE A 191 -4.71 -4.62 22.50
N THR A 192 -3.42 -4.60 22.21
CA THR A 192 -2.47 -5.59 22.71
C THR A 192 -2.44 -5.61 24.23
N ASP A 193 -2.24 -4.43 24.88
CA ASP A 193 -2.04 -4.31 26.32
C ASP A 193 -3.33 -4.51 27.12
N LYS A 194 -4.49 -4.11 26.58
CA LYS A 194 -5.76 -4.10 27.35
C LYS A 194 -6.71 -5.24 26.98
N ILE A 195 -6.58 -5.82 25.79
CA ILE A 195 -7.51 -6.84 25.31
C ILE A 195 -6.80 -8.19 25.14
N ILE A 196 -5.68 -8.21 24.43
CA ILE A 196 -5.05 -9.46 24.01
C ILE A 196 -4.23 -10.08 25.13
N GLU A 197 -3.28 -9.32 25.68
CA GLU A 197 -2.39 -9.86 26.72
C GLU A 197 -3.14 -10.31 27.99
N PRO A 198 -4.16 -9.58 28.49
CA PRO A 198 -4.97 -10.07 29.61
C PRO A 198 -5.73 -11.36 29.33
N ARG A 199 -6.13 -11.61 28.06
CA ARG A 199 -6.79 -12.88 27.66
C ARG A 199 -5.82 -14.06 27.62
N LEU A 200 -4.54 -13.82 27.38
CA LEU A 200 -3.50 -14.85 27.29
C LEU A 200 -2.94 -15.23 28.66
N GLY A 201 -2.99 -14.31 29.63
CA GLY A 201 -2.41 -14.51 30.96
C GLY A 201 -0.88 -14.40 30.95
N GLN A 202 -0.24 -14.89 32.03
CA GLN A 202 1.21 -14.88 32.15
C GLN A 202 1.83 -16.04 31.36
N TRP A 203 2.91 -15.74 30.65
CA TRP A 203 3.68 -16.76 29.95
C TRP A 203 4.45 -17.64 30.95
N GLN A 204 4.24 -18.93 30.90
CA GLN A 204 4.87 -19.94 31.78
C GLN A 204 5.81 -20.89 31.02
N GLY A 205 5.94 -20.72 29.68
CA GLY A 205 6.79 -21.56 28.86
C GLY A 205 8.27 -21.14 28.93
N ASN A 206 9.16 -22.11 28.74
CA ASN A 206 10.57 -21.83 28.46
C ASN A 206 10.76 -21.77 26.96
N SER A 207 11.38 -20.72 26.47
CA SER A 207 11.85 -20.61 25.08
C SER A 207 13.32 -20.23 25.09
N ASP A 208 14.14 -21.05 24.46
CA ASP A 208 15.58 -20.77 24.25
C ASP A 208 15.78 -19.80 23.07
N GLU A 209 14.70 -19.41 22.39
CA GLU A 209 14.75 -18.48 21.29
C GLU A 209 15.13 -17.07 21.77
N LYS A 210 16.17 -16.50 21.17
CA LYS A 210 16.66 -15.16 21.49
C LYS A 210 16.55 -14.24 20.30
N LEU A 211 16.28 -12.97 20.57
CA LEU A 211 16.33 -11.94 19.55
C LEU A 211 17.76 -11.91 18.94
N GLN A 212 17.85 -11.91 17.62
CA GLN A 212 19.13 -11.79 16.94
C GLN A 212 19.79 -10.45 17.32
N THR A 213 21.09 -10.52 17.59
CA THR A 213 21.91 -9.34 17.83
C THR A 213 22.68 -8.96 16.57
N LEU A 214 22.83 -7.65 16.36
CA LEU A 214 23.61 -7.16 15.23
C LEU A 214 25.09 -7.51 15.41
N THR A 215 25.69 -8.03 14.35
CA THR A 215 27.15 -8.21 14.25
C THR A 215 27.84 -6.83 14.21
N GLU A 216 29.15 -6.79 14.49
CA GLU A 216 29.92 -5.54 14.36
C GLU A 216 29.91 -4.99 12.94
N SER A 217 30.01 -5.87 11.94
CA SER A 217 29.92 -5.51 10.53
C SER A 217 28.58 -4.86 10.19
N GLN A 218 27.47 -5.43 10.68
CA GLN A 218 26.13 -4.85 10.48
C GLN A 218 25.97 -3.49 11.18
N ARG A 219 26.50 -3.34 12.41
CA ARG A 219 26.49 -2.05 13.11
C ARG A 219 27.28 -0.98 12.37
N PHE A 220 28.45 -1.35 11.84
CA PHE A 220 29.25 -0.46 11.00
C PHE A 220 28.52 -0.10 9.70
N GLY A 221 27.98 -1.11 9.00
CA GLY A 221 27.20 -0.90 7.80
C GLY A 221 26.01 0.04 8.00
N LEU A 222 25.26 -0.10 9.12
CA LEU A 222 24.15 0.80 9.46
C LEU A 222 24.60 2.24 9.74
N ARG A 223 25.80 2.46 10.30
CA ARG A 223 26.36 3.81 10.46
C ARG A 223 26.67 4.45 9.11
N ILE A 224 27.33 3.72 8.23
CA ILE A 224 27.65 4.18 6.86
C ILE A 224 26.34 4.47 6.09
N ALA A 225 25.37 3.55 6.11
CA ALA A 225 24.07 3.74 5.49
C ALA A 225 23.36 4.99 6.03
N GLY A 226 23.42 5.24 7.33
CA GLY A 226 22.87 6.45 7.98
C GLY A 226 23.55 7.74 7.48
N VAL A 227 24.87 7.76 7.40
CA VAL A 227 25.63 8.92 6.86
C VAL A 227 25.26 9.17 5.40
N VAL A 228 25.25 8.11 4.57
CA VAL A 228 24.90 8.24 3.15
C VAL A 228 23.45 8.69 2.97
N SER A 229 22.52 8.20 3.80
CA SER A 229 21.12 8.65 3.80
C SER A 229 21.02 10.14 4.11
N LEU A 230 21.73 10.61 5.14
CA LEU A 230 21.74 12.04 5.50
C LEU A 230 22.34 12.90 4.40
N LEU A 231 23.43 12.46 3.77
CA LEU A 231 24.05 13.19 2.65
C LEU A 231 23.12 13.25 1.43
N PHE A 232 22.44 12.13 1.12
CA PHE A 232 21.48 12.09 0.03
C PHE A 232 20.29 13.04 0.28
N ILE A 233 19.70 12.99 1.48
CA ILE A 233 18.59 13.87 1.86
C ILE A 233 19.05 15.33 1.84
N ALA A 234 20.25 15.64 2.35
CA ALA A 234 20.81 16.98 2.32
C ALA A 234 21.02 17.48 0.88
N ALA A 235 21.50 16.62 -0.02
CA ALA A 235 21.68 16.97 -1.44
C ALA A 235 20.33 17.30 -2.10
N ILE A 236 19.31 16.47 -1.89
CA ILE A 236 17.96 16.75 -2.40
C ILE A 236 17.39 18.03 -1.77
N ALA A 237 17.57 18.22 -0.46
CA ALA A 237 17.13 19.44 0.23
C ALA A 237 17.77 20.70 -0.36
N LEU A 238 19.06 20.67 -0.68
CA LEU A 238 19.75 21.78 -1.35
C LEU A 238 19.23 22.06 -2.77
N MET A 239 18.68 21.05 -3.44
CA MET A 239 18.08 21.18 -4.77
C MET A 239 16.62 21.66 -4.74
N VAL A 240 15.94 21.56 -3.57
CA VAL A 240 14.49 21.87 -3.44
C VAL A 240 14.23 23.08 -2.55
N ILE A 241 14.95 23.26 -1.43
CA ILE A 241 14.63 24.28 -0.42
C ILE A 241 14.93 25.70 -0.93
N PRO A 242 16.08 25.99 -1.58
CA PRO A 242 16.36 27.34 -2.10
C PRO A 242 15.30 27.79 -3.10
N GLU A 243 14.98 29.09 -3.14
CA GLU A 243 14.00 29.64 -4.06
C GLU A 243 14.33 29.35 -5.54
N ASN A 244 15.61 29.31 -5.89
CA ASN A 244 16.11 28.94 -7.21
C ASN A 244 16.58 27.48 -7.30
N GLY A 245 16.01 26.60 -6.46
CA GLY A 245 16.37 25.18 -6.45
C GLY A 245 16.09 24.50 -7.80
N ILE A 246 17.06 23.74 -8.31
CA ILE A 246 17.00 23.12 -9.66
C ILE A 246 15.87 22.09 -9.82
N LEU A 247 15.32 21.58 -8.73
CA LEU A 247 14.21 20.64 -8.74
C LEU A 247 12.85 21.31 -8.48
N ARG A 248 12.79 22.65 -8.36
CA ARG A 248 11.55 23.41 -8.34
C ARG A 248 10.99 23.61 -9.75
N ASP A 249 9.76 24.09 -9.82
CA ASP A 249 9.17 24.50 -11.09
C ASP A 249 10.01 25.64 -11.73
N PRO A 250 10.43 25.49 -12.99
CA PRO A 250 11.34 26.47 -13.62
C PRO A 250 10.69 27.83 -13.92
N ILE A 251 9.34 27.89 -13.89
CA ILE A 251 8.60 29.13 -14.23
C ILE A 251 8.16 29.84 -12.96
N ASN A 252 7.48 29.09 -12.07
CA ASN A 252 6.84 29.66 -10.88
C ASN A 252 7.67 29.50 -9.61
N HIS A 253 8.79 28.80 -9.67
CA HIS A 253 9.66 28.46 -8.53
C HIS A 253 8.92 27.76 -7.37
N THR A 254 7.74 27.16 -7.66
CA THR A 254 6.96 26.41 -6.68
C THR A 254 7.54 25.02 -6.46
N VAL A 255 7.29 24.47 -5.27
CA VAL A 255 7.60 23.05 -4.97
C VAL A 255 6.53 22.14 -5.55
N MET A 256 5.31 22.65 -5.74
CA MET A 256 4.18 21.92 -6.32
C MET A 256 3.37 22.81 -7.27
N PRO A 257 3.20 22.34 -8.51
CA PRO A 257 3.86 21.23 -9.19
C PRO A 257 5.34 21.51 -9.47
N SER A 258 6.18 20.47 -9.50
CA SER A 258 7.62 20.65 -9.79
C SER A 258 8.25 19.35 -10.35
N PRO A 259 9.45 19.43 -10.94
CA PRO A 259 10.25 18.26 -11.28
C PRO A 259 10.55 17.35 -10.09
N PHE A 260 10.68 17.89 -8.87
CA PHE A 260 10.84 17.11 -7.65
C PHE A 260 9.67 16.18 -7.43
N ILE A 261 8.43 16.68 -7.49
CA ILE A 261 7.22 15.88 -7.29
C ILE A 261 7.02 14.85 -8.40
N LYS A 262 7.26 15.25 -9.66
CA LYS A 262 7.19 14.32 -10.81
C LYS A 262 8.27 13.24 -10.74
N GLY A 263 9.44 13.56 -10.17
CA GLY A 263 10.60 12.67 -10.02
C GLY A 263 10.65 11.92 -8.67
N ILE A 264 9.62 11.98 -7.83
CA ILE A 264 9.70 11.43 -6.47
C ILE A 264 9.98 9.90 -6.46
N VAL A 265 9.37 9.14 -7.37
CA VAL A 265 9.61 7.69 -7.48
C VAL A 265 11.06 7.39 -7.91
N PRO A 266 11.60 7.96 -8.98
CA PRO A 266 13.02 7.85 -9.32
C PRO A 266 13.96 8.24 -8.18
N LEU A 267 13.67 9.30 -7.44
CA LEU A 267 14.48 9.72 -6.29
C LEU A 267 14.47 8.68 -5.16
N ILE A 268 13.33 8.06 -4.89
CA ILE A 268 13.22 6.97 -3.90
C ILE A 268 14.00 5.74 -4.36
N ILE A 269 13.91 5.38 -5.64
CA ILE A 269 14.68 4.27 -6.21
C ILE A 269 16.18 4.53 -6.04
N LEU A 270 16.64 5.72 -6.40
CA LEU A 270 18.05 6.12 -6.28
C LEU A 270 18.49 6.15 -4.82
N PHE A 271 17.66 6.63 -3.90
CA PHE A 271 17.92 6.60 -2.46
C PHE A 271 18.19 5.18 -1.97
N PHE A 272 17.25 4.27 -2.21
CA PHE A 272 17.42 2.87 -1.79
C PHE A 272 18.64 2.24 -2.43
N PHE A 273 18.87 2.48 -3.71
CA PHE A 273 20.01 1.93 -4.43
C PHE A 273 21.34 2.39 -3.82
N VAL A 274 21.52 3.70 -3.64
CA VAL A 274 22.77 4.30 -3.11
C VAL A 274 23.03 3.88 -1.67
N VAL A 275 22.01 3.92 -0.82
CA VAL A 275 22.12 3.54 0.60
C VAL A 275 22.40 2.05 0.75
N SER A 276 21.75 1.22 -0.06
CA SER A 276 21.95 -0.24 -0.05
C SER A 276 23.34 -0.62 -0.55
N LEU A 277 23.81 0.05 -1.60
CA LEU A 277 25.16 -0.14 -2.12
C LEU A 277 26.21 0.21 -1.05
N ALA A 278 26.06 1.35 -0.38
CA ALA A 278 26.96 1.76 0.70
C ALA A 278 26.95 0.77 1.87
N TYR A 279 25.78 0.28 2.28
CA TYR A 279 25.66 -0.75 3.30
C TYR A 279 26.31 -2.06 2.87
N GLY A 280 26.00 -2.54 1.64
CA GLY A 280 26.50 -3.81 1.10
C GLY A 280 28.03 -3.84 0.98
N ILE A 281 28.64 -2.72 0.56
CA ILE A 281 30.11 -2.58 0.53
C ILE A 281 30.68 -2.56 1.96
N ALA A 282 30.08 -1.79 2.86
CA ALA A 282 30.54 -1.69 4.26
C ALA A 282 30.46 -3.02 5.01
N THR A 283 29.45 -3.83 4.75
CA THR A 283 29.28 -5.16 5.35
C THR A 283 30.00 -6.27 4.60
N ARG A 284 30.63 -5.94 3.45
CA ARG A 284 31.25 -6.89 2.53
C ARG A 284 30.28 -7.93 1.95
N THR A 285 29.00 -7.63 1.91
CA THR A 285 27.99 -8.42 1.18
C THR A 285 28.17 -8.22 -0.33
N ILE A 286 28.59 -7.01 -0.73
CA ILE A 286 29.02 -6.69 -2.09
C ILE A 286 30.54 -6.58 -2.08
N ARG A 287 31.23 -7.53 -2.72
CA ARG A 287 32.71 -7.57 -2.83
C ARG A 287 33.20 -7.27 -4.22
N HIS A 288 32.42 -7.69 -5.22
CA HIS A 288 32.75 -7.53 -6.63
C HIS A 288 31.56 -6.88 -7.37
N GLN A 289 31.83 -6.24 -8.49
CA GLN A 289 30.78 -5.64 -9.33
C GLN A 289 29.74 -6.67 -9.79
N ALA A 290 30.15 -7.93 -9.97
CA ALA A 290 29.25 -9.02 -10.37
C ALA A 290 28.23 -9.42 -9.28
N ASP A 291 28.49 -9.10 -8.01
CA ASP A 291 27.57 -9.43 -6.91
C ASP A 291 26.27 -8.58 -7.00
N LEU A 292 26.39 -7.35 -7.52
CA LEU A 292 25.26 -6.42 -7.59
C LEU A 292 24.11 -6.93 -8.47
N PRO A 293 24.35 -7.34 -9.74
CA PRO A 293 23.30 -7.95 -10.55
C PRO A 293 22.68 -9.20 -9.91
N HIS A 294 23.48 -10.05 -9.28
CA HIS A 294 22.98 -11.25 -8.58
C HIS A 294 22.00 -10.91 -7.46
N LEU A 295 22.32 -9.92 -6.63
CA LEU A 295 21.44 -9.46 -5.55
C LEU A 295 20.14 -8.81 -6.07
N MET A 296 20.17 -8.21 -7.26
CA MET A 296 19.01 -7.59 -7.88
C MET A 296 18.11 -8.57 -8.65
N ILE A 297 18.65 -9.69 -9.13
CA ILE A 297 17.90 -10.69 -9.89
C ILE A 297 16.82 -11.35 -9.02
N GLU A 298 17.13 -11.71 -7.78
CA GLU A 298 16.19 -12.43 -6.92
C GLU A 298 14.89 -11.65 -6.64
N PRO A 299 14.92 -10.37 -6.23
CA PRO A 299 13.70 -9.57 -6.12
C PRO A 299 12.92 -9.46 -7.44
N MET A 300 13.62 -9.42 -8.58
CA MET A 300 12.97 -9.38 -9.89
C MET A 300 12.27 -10.70 -10.24
N LYS A 301 12.83 -11.86 -9.83
CA LYS A 301 12.16 -13.16 -10.00
C LYS A 301 10.85 -13.22 -9.20
N GLU A 302 10.81 -12.63 -8.02
CA GLU A 302 9.60 -12.55 -7.21
C GLU A 302 8.49 -11.74 -7.91
N MET A 303 8.85 -10.81 -8.79
CA MET A 303 7.91 -10.03 -9.60
C MET A 303 7.35 -10.79 -10.81
N ALA A 304 7.80 -12.00 -11.10
CA ALA A 304 7.31 -12.76 -12.26
C ALA A 304 5.78 -12.97 -12.22
N GLY A 305 5.24 -13.33 -11.05
CA GLY A 305 3.79 -13.47 -10.86
C GLY A 305 3.03 -12.17 -11.09
N PHE A 306 3.58 -11.04 -10.63
CA PHE A 306 3.03 -9.71 -10.87
C PHE A 306 3.02 -9.38 -12.38
N ILE A 307 4.11 -9.59 -13.10
CA ILE A 307 4.21 -9.34 -14.55
C ILE A 307 3.14 -10.13 -15.32
N VAL A 308 2.98 -11.43 -14.99
CA VAL A 308 1.96 -12.30 -15.62
C VAL A 308 0.56 -11.77 -15.32
N MET A 309 0.29 -11.34 -14.08
CA MET A 309 -1.02 -10.79 -13.70
C MET A 309 -1.30 -9.44 -14.38
N VAL A 310 -0.30 -8.61 -14.58
CA VAL A 310 -0.45 -7.28 -15.23
C VAL A 310 -0.87 -7.42 -16.68
N PHE A 311 -0.49 -8.47 -17.38
CA PHE A 311 -0.87 -8.62 -18.80
C PHE A 311 -2.40 -8.60 -19.01
N PRO A 312 -3.20 -9.52 -18.43
CA PRO A 312 -4.66 -9.48 -18.56
C PRO A 312 -5.28 -8.24 -17.89
N LEU A 313 -4.68 -7.75 -16.79
CA LEU A 313 -5.15 -6.58 -16.09
C LEU A 313 -5.08 -5.31 -16.95
N ALA A 314 -3.95 -5.08 -17.62
CA ALA A 314 -3.78 -3.95 -18.53
C ALA A 314 -4.79 -4.00 -19.70
N GLN A 315 -5.07 -5.19 -20.24
CA GLN A 315 -6.12 -5.36 -21.25
C GLN A 315 -7.49 -5.03 -20.68
N PHE A 316 -7.82 -5.52 -19.48
CA PHE A 316 -9.09 -5.23 -18.83
C PHE A 316 -9.30 -3.72 -18.65
N VAL A 317 -8.34 -3.01 -18.08
CA VAL A 317 -8.41 -1.55 -17.86
C VAL A 317 -8.54 -0.81 -19.18
N ALA A 318 -7.74 -1.17 -20.20
CA ALA A 318 -7.79 -0.55 -21.51
C ALA A 318 -9.15 -0.78 -22.22
N MET A 319 -9.68 -2.00 -22.18
CA MET A 319 -11.00 -2.33 -22.73
C MET A 319 -12.14 -1.60 -22.01
N PHE A 320 -12.04 -1.52 -20.67
CA PHE A 320 -13.01 -0.85 -19.82
C PHE A 320 -13.08 0.66 -20.11
N ASN A 321 -11.91 1.28 -20.33
CA ASN A 321 -11.80 2.68 -20.70
C ASN A 321 -12.28 2.94 -22.14
N TRP A 322 -11.84 2.17 -23.11
CA TRP A 322 -12.23 2.34 -24.52
C TRP A 322 -13.73 2.17 -24.73
N SER A 323 -14.34 1.19 -24.06
CA SER A 323 -15.77 0.93 -24.15
C SER A 323 -16.66 1.95 -23.43
N ASN A 324 -16.10 2.92 -22.70
CA ASN A 324 -16.79 3.83 -21.79
C ASN A 324 -17.55 3.12 -20.65
N MET A 325 -17.28 1.83 -20.40
CA MET A 325 -17.99 1.05 -19.38
C MET A 325 -17.79 1.66 -17.99
N GLY A 326 -16.55 2.10 -17.66
CA GLY A 326 -16.26 2.73 -16.38
C GLY A 326 -17.08 4.01 -16.16
N LYS A 327 -17.11 4.88 -17.17
CA LYS A 327 -17.90 6.13 -17.12
C LYS A 327 -19.40 5.84 -17.00
N PHE A 328 -19.90 4.88 -17.78
CA PHE A 328 -21.32 4.48 -17.74
C PHE A 328 -21.74 4.00 -16.35
N ILE A 329 -20.97 3.08 -15.74
CA ILE A 329 -21.26 2.56 -14.41
C ILE A 329 -21.11 3.67 -13.35
N ALA A 330 -20.07 4.49 -13.43
CA ALA A 330 -19.81 5.57 -12.49
C ALA A 330 -20.96 6.58 -12.48
N VAL A 331 -21.44 7.00 -13.64
CA VAL A 331 -22.59 7.92 -13.76
C VAL A 331 -23.85 7.28 -13.17
N GLY A 332 -24.16 6.03 -13.54
CA GLY A 332 -25.35 5.34 -13.03
C GLY A 332 -25.32 5.16 -11.50
N LEU A 333 -24.17 4.85 -10.94
CA LEU A 333 -24.00 4.76 -9.48
C LEU A 333 -24.12 6.13 -8.81
N THR A 334 -23.57 7.19 -9.42
CA THR A 334 -23.70 8.56 -8.90
C THR A 334 -25.16 8.98 -8.85
N ASP A 335 -25.91 8.77 -9.93
CA ASP A 335 -27.35 9.08 -10.00
C ASP A 335 -28.14 8.34 -8.91
N ILE A 336 -27.82 7.06 -8.68
CA ILE A 336 -28.47 6.27 -7.60
C ILE A 336 -28.12 6.84 -6.22
N LEU A 337 -26.86 7.19 -5.97
CA LEU A 337 -26.43 7.74 -4.69
C LEU A 337 -27.03 9.10 -4.42
N GLU A 338 -27.09 9.98 -5.43
CA GLU A 338 -27.70 11.32 -5.29
C GLU A 338 -29.22 11.23 -5.09
N SER A 339 -29.90 10.42 -5.90
CA SER A 339 -31.37 10.26 -5.80
C SER A 339 -31.79 9.58 -4.49
N SER A 340 -30.98 8.72 -3.92
CA SER A 340 -31.25 8.06 -2.65
C SER A 340 -30.80 8.85 -1.42
N GLY A 341 -30.15 10.02 -1.60
CA GLY A 341 -29.57 10.81 -0.50
C GLY A 341 -28.37 10.14 0.18
N LEU A 342 -27.79 9.12 -0.42
CA LEU A 342 -26.65 8.37 0.10
C LEU A 342 -25.29 8.91 -0.39
N SER A 343 -25.24 10.08 -1.01
CA SER A 343 -24.02 10.78 -1.38
C SER A 343 -23.22 11.23 -0.14
N GLY A 344 -21.91 11.44 -0.30
CA GLY A 344 -21.03 11.87 0.78
C GLY A 344 -20.65 10.73 1.74
N ILE A 345 -20.87 10.92 3.05
CA ILE A 345 -20.43 9.96 4.10
C ILE A 345 -21.00 8.55 3.90
N PRO A 346 -22.29 8.33 3.56
CA PRO A 346 -22.79 6.99 3.26
C PRO A 346 -22.08 6.31 2.09
N ALA A 347 -21.71 7.04 1.05
CA ALA A 347 -20.93 6.51 -0.08
C ALA A 347 -19.53 6.08 0.36
N PHE A 348 -18.89 6.81 1.28
CA PHE A 348 -17.57 6.44 1.82
C PHE A 348 -17.65 5.12 2.58
N VAL A 349 -18.61 5.01 3.50
CA VAL A 349 -18.83 3.78 4.28
C VAL A 349 -19.21 2.63 3.35
N GLY A 350 -20.07 2.87 2.36
CA GLY A 350 -20.47 1.87 1.37
C GLY A 350 -19.29 1.31 0.58
N LEU A 351 -18.41 2.17 0.07
CA LEU A 351 -17.19 1.73 -0.64
C LEU A 351 -16.26 0.94 0.29
N ALA A 352 -16.06 1.41 1.52
CA ALA A 352 -15.19 0.71 2.47
C ALA A 352 -15.73 -0.67 2.82
N LEU A 353 -17.04 -0.81 3.10
CA LEU A 353 -17.66 -2.10 3.42
C LEU A 353 -17.68 -3.05 2.22
N LEU A 354 -17.99 -2.55 1.02
CA LEU A 354 -17.93 -3.34 -0.21
C LEU A 354 -16.49 -3.85 -0.46
N SER A 355 -15.50 -2.97 -0.33
CA SER A 355 -14.09 -3.35 -0.49
C SER A 355 -13.68 -4.38 0.55
N SER A 356 -14.02 -4.18 1.83
CA SER A 356 -13.74 -5.15 2.91
C SER A 356 -14.37 -6.51 2.62
N PHE A 357 -15.61 -6.53 2.12
CA PHE A 357 -16.30 -7.76 1.74
C PHE A 357 -15.59 -8.49 0.61
N LEU A 358 -15.22 -7.77 -0.46
CA LEU A 358 -14.52 -8.38 -1.60
C LEU A 358 -13.13 -8.90 -1.20
N CYS A 359 -12.42 -8.20 -0.33
CA CYS A 359 -11.10 -8.62 0.17
C CYS A 359 -11.14 -9.91 0.99
N MET A 360 -12.30 -10.31 1.51
CA MET A 360 -12.46 -11.63 2.15
C MET A 360 -12.39 -12.80 1.16
N PHE A 361 -12.67 -12.56 -0.13
CA PHE A 361 -12.76 -13.61 -1.17
C PHE A 361 -11.65 -13.53 -2.20
N ILE A 362 -10.94 -12.40 -2.30
CA ILE A 362 -9.87 -12.18 -3.27
C ILE A 362 -8.61 -11.77 -2.48
N ALA A 363 -7.58 -12.60 -2.54
CA ALA A 363 -6.36 -12.41 -1.74
C ALA A 363 -5.47 -11.24 -2.20
N SER A 364 -5.70 -10.69 -3.40
CA SER A 364 -4.86 -9.63 -3.97
C SER A 364 -5.56 -8.27 -3.95
N GLY A 365 -5.13 -7.37 -3.07
CA GLY A 365 -5.66 -6.00 -2.99
C GLY A 365 -5.48 -5.22 -4.30
N SER A 366 -4.37 -5.39 -5.01
CA SER A 366 -4.15 -4.74 -6.31
C SER A 366 -5.12 -5.26 -7.39
N ALA A 367 -5.45 -6.56 -7.38
CA ALA A 367 -6.44 -7.12 -8.31
C ALA A 367 -7.83 -6.54 -8.04
N ILE A 368 -8.24 -6.44 -6.76
CA ILE A 368 -9.50 -5.82 -6.37
C ILE A 368 -9.52 -4.35 -6.77
N TRP A 369 -8.46 -3.60 -6.45
CA TRP A 369 -8.38 -2.19 -6.80
C TRP A 369 -8.44 -1.94 -8.29
N SER A 370 -7.88 -2.85 -9.09
CA SER A 370 -7.95 -2.76 -10.55
C SER A 370 -9.37 -2.91 -11.11
N ILE A 371 -10.24 -3.61 -10.38
CA ILE A 371 -11.66 -3.75 -10.73
C ILE A 371 -12.45 -2.55 -10.22
N LEU A 372 -12.17 -2.11 -8.98
CA LEU A 372 -12.93 -1.04 -8.32
C LEU A 372 -12.54 0.35 -8.80
N ALA A 373 -11.26 0.63 -9.03
CA ALA A 373 -10.78 1.96 -9.39
C ALA A 373 -11.43 2.52 -10.66
N PRO A 374 -11.57 1.79 -11.78
CA PRO A 374 -12.23 2.30 -12.98
C PRO A 374 -13.71 2.70 -12.78
N ILE A 375 -14.32 2.25 -11.69
CA ILE A 375 -15.71 2.57 -11.32
C ILE A 375 -15.74 3.68 -10.28
N PHE A 376 -15.08 3.46 -9.13
CA PHE A 376 -15.19 4.34 -7.98
C PHE A 376 -14.38 5.63 -8.12
N VAL A 377 -13.25 5.61 -8.82
CA VAL A 377 -12.47 6.84 -9.05
C VAL A 377 -13.27 7.86 -9.86
N PRO A 378 -13.84 7.53 -11.04
CA PRO A 378 -14.70 8.47 -11.76
C PRO A 378 -15.96 8.86 -10.97
N MET A 379 -16.61 7.93 -10.26
CA MET A 379 -17.77 8.21 -9.43
C MET A 379 -17.45 9.25 -8.33
N PHE A 380 -16.33 9.07 -7.61
CA PHE A 380 -15.92 10.04 -6.60
C PHE A 380 -15.52 11.39 -7.20
N MET A 381 -14.93 11.40 -8.40
CA MET A 381 -14.65 12.64 -9.13
C MET A 381 -15.95 13.37 -9.50
N LEU A 382 -16.98 12.67 -9.93
CA LEU A 382 -18.31 13.24 -10.21
C LEU A 382 -18.96 13.83 -8.96
N LEU A 383 -18.76 13.21 -7.79
CA LEU A 383 -19.21 13.71 -6.50
C LEU A 383 -18.32 14.84 -5.94
N GLY A 384 -17.34 15.33 -6.70
CA GLY A 384 -16.45 16.43 -6.32
C GLY A 384 -15.30 16.04 -5.39
N PHE A 385 -14.91 14.75 -5.35
CA PHE A 385 -13.80 14.28 -4.52
C PHE A 385 -12.55 13.98 -5.35
N HIS A 386 -11.40 14.22 -4.75
CA HIS A 386 -10.11 13.88 -5.37
C HIS A 386 -9.94 12.35 -5.52
N PRO A 387 -9.37 11.83 -6.62
CA PRO A 387 -9.14 10.41 -6.84
C PRO A 387 -8.43 9.69 -5.68
N ALA A 388 -7.50 10.38 -5.01
CA ALA A 388 -6.77 9.85 -3.86
C ALA A 388 -7.69 9.52 -2.68
N PHE A 389 -8.81 10.21 -2.53
CA PHE A 389 -9.76 9.96 -1.45
C PHE A 389 -10.47 8.60 -1.59
N ALA A 390 -10.89 8.24 -2.81
CA ALA A 390 -11.44 6.91 -3.09
C ALA A 390 -10.41 5.80 -2.81
N GLN A 391 -9.15 6.05 -3.16
CA GLN A 391 -8.07 5.10 -2.88
C GLN A 391 -7.82 4.94 -1.38
N ILE A 392 -7.90 6.00 -0.57
CA ILE A 392 -7.76 5.92 0.89
C ILE A 392 -8.83 4.99 1.48
N LEU A 393 -10.09 5.14 1.07
CA LEU A 393 -11.19 4.29 1.53
C LEU A 393 -10.94 2.82 1.21
N PHE A 394 -10.50 2.54 -0.02
CA PHE A 394 -10.09 1.18 -0.40
C PHE A 394 -8.94 0.65 0.46
N ARG A 395 -7.90 1.43 0.67
CA ARG A 395 -6.71 1.05 1.47
C ARG A 395 -7.07 0.70 2.92
N ILE A 396 -7.92 1.50 3.54
CA ILE A 396 -8.44 1.23 4.89
C ILE A 396 -9.14 -0.13 4.94
N ALA A 397 -10.01 -0.37 3.96
CA ALA A 397 -10.81 -1.59 3.87
C ALA A 397 -9.95 -2.84 3.62
N ASP A 398 -9.11 -2.79 2.58
CA ASP A 398 -8.23 -3.88 2.17
C ASP A 398 -7.28 -4.31 3.29
N SER A 399 -6.57 -3.35 3.86
CA SER A 399 -5.60 -3.64 4.93
C SER A 399 -6.29 -4.19 6.18
N SER A 400 -7.36 -3.54 6.63
CA SER A 400 -7.98 -3.92 7.90
C SER A 400 -8.40 -5.39 7.94
N VAL A 401 -8.88 -5.97 6.82
CA VAL A 401 -9.41 -7.34 6.78
C VAL A 401 -8.39 -8.38 6.33
N LEU A 402 -7.19 -8.00 5.87
CA LEU A 402 -6.20 -8.92 5.33
C LEU A 402 -5.90 -10.14 6.23
N PRO A 403 -5.71 -10.00 7.56
CA PRO A 403 -5.48 -11.16 8.43
C PRO A 403 -6.72 -12.02 8.68
N LEU A 404 -7.91 -11.55 8.30
CA LEU A 404 -9.16 -12.32 8.42
C LEU A 404 -9.51 -13.06 7.13
N ALA A 405 -8.98 -12.67 5.97
CA ALA A 405 -9.34 -13.23 4.68
C ALA A 405 -9.01 -14.73 4.61
N PRO A 406 -10.02 -15.63 4.52
CA PRO A 406 -9.78 -17.08 4.54
C PRO A 406 -8.97 -17.59 3.36
N VAL A 407 -9.02 -16.84 2.25
CA VAL A 407 -8.29 -17.14 1.01
C VAL A 407 -6.84 -16.62 1.02
N SER A 408 -6.46 -15.86 2.05
CA SER A 408 -5.10 -15.32 2.17
C SER A 408 -4.08 -16.44 2.43
N PRO A 409 -2.98 -16.51 1.66
CA PRO A 409 -1.91 -17.47 1.90
C PRO A 409 -1.17 -17.22 3.21
N PHE A 410 -1.33 -16.06 3.81
CA PHE A 410 -0.68 -15.68 5.07
C PHE A 410 -1.40 -16.22 6.31
N VAL A 411 -2.69 -16.52 6.24
CA VAL A 411 -3.44 -17.06 7.39
C VAL A 411 -2.88 -18.41 7.88
N PRO A 412 -2.61 -19.41 7.01
CA PRO A 412 -1.94 -20.63 7.44
C PRO A 412 -0.53 -20.39 8.00
N LEU A 413 0.22 -19.44 7.44
CA LEU A 413 1.54 -19.06 7.93
C LEU A 413 1.46 -18.46 9.34
N PHE A 414 0.54 -17.54 9.58
CA PHE A 414 0.31 -16.93 10.89
C PHE A 414 -0.13 -17.95 11.93
N LEU A 415 -0.98 -18.90 11.55
CA LEU A 415 -1.35 -20.01 12.40
C LEU A 415 -0.13 -20.88 12.75
N GLY A 416 0.74 -21.17 11.78
CA GLY A 416 1.98 -21.91 12.01
C GLY A 416 2.90 -21.20 13.01
N PHE A 417 3.02 -19.89 12.94
CA PHE A 417 3.77 -19.11 13.94
C PHE A 417 3.09 -19.14 15.33
N LEU A 418 1.76 -19.08 15.40
CA LEU A 418 1.03 -19.17 16.64
C LEU A 418 1.22 -20.55 17.31
N GLN A 419 1.23 -21.62 16.53
CA GLN A 419 1.41 -23.00 17.02
C GLN A 419 2.78 -23.27 17.65
N ARG A 420 3.81 -22.45 17.35
CA ARG A 420 5.12 -22.54 18.04
C ARG A 420 4.99 -22.26 19.55
N TYR A 421 4.09 -21.37 19.93
CA TYR A 421 3.87 -20.96 21.33
C TYR A 421 2.57 -21.52 21.93
N LYS A 422 1.65 -21.99 21.09
CA LYS A 422 0.38 -22.63 21.47
C LYS A 422 0.10 -23.78 20.50
N PRO A 423 0.70 -24.98 20.75
CA PRO A 423 0.63 -26.12 19.82
C PRO A 423 -0.78 -26.62 19.50
N ASP A 424 -1.73 -26.46 20.42
CA ASP A 424 -3.13 -26.83 20.29
C ASP A 424 -3.98 -25.80 19.51
N ALA A 425 -3.37 -24.66 19.09
CA ALA A 425 -4.09 -23.62 18.37
C ALA A 425 -4.61 -24.11 17.01
N LYS A 426 -5.88 -23.83 16.76
CA LYS A 426 -6.57 -24.09 15.49
C LYS A 426 -6.97 -22.76 14.85
N LEU A 427 -7.48 -22.79 13.62
CA LEU A 427 -7.96 -21.59 12.91
C LEU A 427 -8.94 -20.77 13.77
N GLY A 428 -9.87 -21.42 14.48
CA GLY A 428 -10.78 -20.71 15.38
C GLY A 428 -10.07 -19.98 16.52
N THR A 429 -8.98 -20.55 17.06
CA THR A 429 -8.14 -19.89 18.06
C THR A 429 -7.45 -18.66 17.47
N TYR A 430 -6.88 -18.81 16.27
CA TYR A 430 -6.25 -17.71 15.57
C TYR A 430 -7.23 -16.55 15.33
N TYR A 431 -8.39 -16.85 14.72
CA TYR A 431 -9.39 -15.82 14.43
C TYR A 431 -9.93 -15.16 15.69
N SER A 432 -10.18 -15.89 16.77
CA SER A 432 -10.68 -15.31 18.01
C SER A 432 -9.68 -14.33 18.66
N LEU A 433 -8.39 -14.60 18.51
CA LEU A 433 -7.33 -13.77 19.06
C LEU A 433 -7.02 -12.55 18.16
N VAL A 434 -7.07 -12.72 16.84
CA VAL A 434 -6.73 -11.61 15.91
C VAL A 434 -7.89 -10.64 15.69
N LEU A 435 -9.14 -11.11 15.78
CA LEU A 435 -10.37 -10.38 15.44
C LEU A 435 -10.48 -8.95 16.04
N PRO A 436 -10.05 -8.66 17.29
CA PRO A 436 -10.14 -7.32 17.83
C PRO A 436 -9.37 -6.28 17.02
N TYR A 437 -8.24 -6.63 16.41
CA TYR A 437 -7.44 -5.69 15.63
C TYR A 437 -8.14 -5.24 14.33
N PRO A 438 -8.56 -6.14 13.43
CA PRO A 438 -9.25 -5.76 12.21
C PRO A 438 -10.48 -4.90 12.44
N LEU A 439 -11.33 -5.28 13.39
CA LEU A 439 -12.57 -4.56 13.67
C LEU A 439 -12.31 -3.15 14.20
N ILE A 440 -11.43 -3.02 15.19
CA ILE A 440 -11.12 -1.74 15.80
C ILE A 440 -10.33 -0.87 14.82
N PHE A 441 -9.38 -1.43 14.07
CA PHE A 441 -8.61 -0.69 13.06
C PHE A 441 -9.52 -0.14 11.97
N LEU A 442 -10.43 -0.96 11.41
CA LEU A 442 -11.37 -0.51 10.39
C LEU A 442 -12.20 0.67 10.90
N VAL A 443 -12.79 0.55 12.08
CA VAL A 443 -13.64 1.61 12.65
C VAL A 443 -12.83 2.87 12.96
N VAL A 444 -11.71 2.73 13.66
CA VAL A 444 -10.88 3.90 14.06
C VAL A 444 -10.29 4.59 12.83
N TRP A 445 -9.85 3.83 11.84
CA TRP A 445 -9.26 4.41 10.64
C TRP A 445 -10.30 5.11 9.76
N LEU A 446 -11.52 4.58 9.65
CA LEU A 446 -12.63 5.27 9.01
C LEU A 446 -13.07 6.54 9.79
N LEU A 447 -13.11 6.47 11.11
CA LEU A 447 -13.39 7.65 11.94
C LEU A 447 -12.29 8.72 11.80
N MET A 448 -11.03 8.30 11.74
CA MET A 448 -9.91 9.20 11.45
C MET A 448 -10.06 9.86 10.08
N LEU A 449 -10.43 9.11 9.03
CA LEU A 449 -10.65 9.69 7.71
C LEU A 449 -11.82 10.66 7.70
N LEU A 450 -12.91 10.33 8.39
CA LEU A 450 -14.07 11.22 8.52
C LEU A 450 -13.68 12.52 9.24
N ALA A 451 -12.96 12.42 10.36
CA ALA A 451 -12.46 13.59 11.09
C ALA A 451 -11.53 14.43 10.21
N TRP A 452 -10.64 13.78 9.45
CA TRP A 452 -9.72 14.44 8.51
C TRP A 452 -10.48 15.23 7.43
N TYR A 453 -11.52 14.61 6.87
CA TYR A 453 -12.40 15.23 5.88
C TYR A 453 -13.18 16.41 6.47
N LEU A 454 -13.78 16.26 7.65
CA LEU A 454 -14.57 17.31 8.30
C LEU A 454 -13.74 18.53 8.73
N VAL A 455 -12.51 18.31 9.16
CA VAL A 455 -11.56 19.39 9.51
C VAL A 455 -10.98 20.05 8.26
N GLY A 456 -11.06 19.41 7.08
CA GLY A 456 -10.52 19.92 5.82
C GLY A 456 -9.00 19.82 5.71
N LEU A 457 -8.39 18.81 6.33
CA LEU A 457 -6.94 18.60 6.26
C LEU A 457 -6.50 18.07 4.90
N PRO A 458 -5.29 18.45 4.41
CA PRO A 458 -4.75 17.90 3.19
C PRO A 458 -4.40 16.40 3.38
N ILE A 459 -4.79 15.57 2.40
CA ILE A 459 -4.50 14.12 2.42
C ILE A 459 -3.10 13.80 1.89
N GLY A 460 -2.53 14.72 1.12
CA GLY A 460 -1.16 14.69 0.61
C GLY A 460 -0.66 16.09 0.35
N PRO A 461 0.59 16.25 -0.12
CA PRO A 461 1.15 17.54 -0.42
C PRO A 461 0.28 18.31 -1.44
N GLY A 462 -0.35 19.41 -1.00
CA GLY A 462 -1.24 20.25 -1.83
C GLY A 462 -2.56 19.60 -2.25
N ILE A 463 -2.88 18.40 -1.77
CA ILE A 463 -4.05 17.63 -2.17
C ILE A 463 -5.05 17.55 -1.01
N TYR A 464 -6.27 17.98 -1.27
CA TYR A 464 -7.39 17.94 -0.33
C TYR A 464 -8.39 16.85 -0.71
N PRO A 465 -9.28 16.42 0.22
CA PRO A 465 -10.30 15.42 -0.07
C PRO A 465 -11.25 15.82 -1.20
N ARG A 466 -11.59 17.11 -1.31
CA ARG A 466 -12.42 17.65 -2.40
C ARG A 466 -11.55 18.17 -3.54
N LEU A 467 -12.10 18.07 -4.75
CA LEU A 467 -11.56 18.77 -5.92
C LEU A 467 -11.79 20.27 -5.75
N SER A 468 -10.76 21.07 -5.99
CA SER A 468 -10.80 22.54 -6.02
C SER A 468 -11.31 23.04 -7.35
#